data_288fcb7ff3b3d19e114380fdbff63b55
#
_entry.id   288fcb7ff3b3d19e114380fdbff63b55
#
_cell.length_a   1.000
_cell.length_b   1.000
_cell.length_c   1.000
_cell.angle_alpha   90.00
_cell.angle_beta   90.00
_cell.angle_gamma   90.00
#
_symmetry.space_group_name_H-M   'P 1'
#
loop_
_entity.id
_entity.type
_entity.pdbx_description
1 polymer ?
#
loop_
_entity_poly.entity_id
_entity_poly.type
_entity_poly.pdbx_seq_one_letter_code
_entity_poly.pdbx_strand_id
1 'polypeptide(L)'
;MIQKITSHIFHLCRGQVFQIEGYRIFAMGGAESHDKARRKEGVSWWREELPTEAEVQRARAALECVNWKVDIVLTHSLSTKIQWELFHGMLSYTENRLTDFFQELDENLDFRLWFSGHYHFSKQFDERHVLLYDTIVQLTEGGFRKCFPVEK
;
A
#
# COMPACT_ATOMS: atom_id res chain seq x y z
N MET A 1 -2.00 11.74 10.61
CA MET A 1 -2.85 11.62 11.83
C MET A 1 -3.01 10.14 12.16
N ILE A 2 -2.86 9.76 13.43
CA ILE A 2 -3.18 8.42 13.94
C ILE A 2 -4.54 8.50 14.63
N GLN A 3 -5.48 7.65 14.23
CA GLN A 3 -6.79 7.56 14.87
C GLN A 3 -6.79 6.39 15.85
N LYS A 4 -6.97 6.67 17.13
CA LYS A 4 -7.13 5.63 18.16
C LYS A 4 -8.53 5.03 18.08
N ILE A 5 -8.63 3.73 17.84
CA ILE A 5 -9.90 2.98 17.78
C ILE A 5 -10.22 2.39 19.16
N THR A 6 -9.23 1.73 19.79
CA THR A 6 -9.30 1.20 21.14
C THR A 6 -8.02 1.50 21.90
N SER A 7 -7.87 0.98 23.13
CA SER A 7 -6.62 1.11 23.89
C SER A 7 -5.38 0.51 23.18
N HIS A 8 -5.59 -0.47 22.29
CA HIS A 8 -4.53 -1.26 21.64
C HIS A 8 -4.61 -1.27 20.11
N ILE A 9 -5.65 -0.62 19.49
CA ILE A 9 -5.84 -0.57 18.05
C ILE A 9 -5.78 0.87 17.57
N PHE A 10 -4.91 1.12 16.61
CA PHE A 10 -4.70 2.41 15.99
C PHE A 10 -4.83 2.31 14.49
N HIS A 11 -5.60 3.22 13.90
CA HIS A 11 -5.69 3.38 12.45
C HIS A 11 -4.67 4.41 11.97
N LEU A 12 -3.81 4.01 11.06
CA LEU A 12 -2.90 4.89 10.36
C LEU A 12 -3.65 5.51 9.18
N CYS A 13 -4.00 6.80 9.29
CA CYS A 13 -4.69 7.51 8.21
C CYS A 13 -3.82 7.52 6.95
N ARG A 14 -4.41 7.24 5.80
CA ARG A 14 -3.69 7.18 4.52
C ARG A 14 -3.04 8.52 4.14
N GLY A 15 -1.94 8.43 3.40
CA GLY A 15 -1.19 9.58 2.92
C GLY A 15 -0.37 10.27 4.01
N GLN A 16 0.09 9.53 5.02
CA GLN A 16 0.88 10.08 6.12
C GLN A 16 2.16 9.26 6.34
N VAL A 17 3.17 9.93 6.89
CA VAL A 17 4.39 9.28 7.38
C VAL A 17 4.31 9.14 8.90
N PHE A 18 4.62 7.96 9.39
CA PHE A 18 4.59 7.59 10.81
C PHE A 18 5.98 7.17 11.28
N GLN A 19 6.30 7.47 12.54
CA GLN A 19 7.49 6.94 13.21
C GLN A 19 7.04 5.82 14.15
N ILE A 20 7.41 4.57 13.83
CA ILE A 20 7.04 3.37 14.62
C ILE A 20 8.27 2.50 14.79
N GLU A 21 8.64 2.19 16.04
CA GLU A 21 9.80 1.35 16.39
C GLU A 21 11.10 1.74 15.65
N GLY A 22 11.33 3.03 15.50
CA GLY A 22 12.52 3.55 14.83
C GLY A 22 12.41 3.64 13.30
N TYR A 23 11.38 3.09 12.66
CA TYR A 23 11.15 3.16 11.22
C TYR A 23 10.26 4.33 10.84
N ARG A 24 10.60 5.01 9.76
CA ARG A 24 9.69 5.92 9.06
C ARG A 24 8.85 5.11 8.09
N ILE A 25 7.54 5.10 8.32
CA ILE A 25 6.59 4.29 7.56
C ILE A 25 5.62 5.20 6.85
N PHE A 26 5.59 5.17 5.53
CA PHE A 26 4.54 5.81 4.74
C PHE A 26 3.38 4.83 4.55
N ALA A 27 2.17 5.24 4.87
CA ALA A 27 0.97 4.42 4.73
C ALA A 27 -0.03 5.07 3.75
N MET A 28 -0.46 4.32 2.73
CA MET A 28 -1.46 4.75 1.75
C MET A 28 -2.39 3.59 1.41
N GLY A 29 -3.50 3.50 2.12
CA GLY A 29 -4.54 2.51 1.86
C GLY A 29 -5.41 2.86 0.66
N GLY A 30 -6.15 1.87 0.21
CA GLY A 30 -7.10 1.94 -0.89
C GLY A 30 -6.75 1.00 -2.04
N ALA A 31 -7.78 0.56 -2.75
CA ALA A 31 -7.67 -0.19 -3.99
C ALA A 31 -9.00 -0.10 -4.74
N GLU A 32 -9.00 -0.15 -6.05
CA GLU A 32 -10.23 -0.27 -6.81
C GLU A 32 -10.69 -1.72 -6.89
N SER A 33 -11.93 -1.98 -6.50
CA SER A 33 -12.53 -3.31 -6.64
C SER A 33 -12.70 -3.65 -8.12
N HIS A 34 -12.00 -4.66 -8.63
CA HIS A 34 -12.05 -5.11 -10.03
C HIS A 34 -13.43 -5.64 -10.46
N ASP A 35 -14.23 -6.09 -9.51
CA ASP A 35 -15.58 -6.63 -9.71
C ASP A 35 -16.71 -5.59 -9.42
N LYS A 36 -16.37 -4.30 -9.37
CA LYS A 36 -17.24 -3.16 -9.07
C LYS A 36 -18.54 -3.15 -9.89
N ALA A 37 -18.50 -3.59 -11.17
CA ALA A 37 -19.68 -3.70 -12.02
C ALA A 37 -20.72 -4.70 -11.50
N ARG A 38 -20.34 -5.64 -10.63
CA ARG A 38 -21.20 -6.64 -10.01
C ARG A 38 -21.57 -6.30 -8.56
N ARG A 39 -21.05 -5.19 -8.03
CA ARG A 39 -21.23 -4.73 -6.65
C ARG A 39 -22.17 -3.54 -6.60
N LYS A 40 -22.72 -3.27 -5.40
CA LYS A 40 -23.60 -2.13 -5.16
C LYS A 40 -22.88 -1.09 -4.32
N GLU A 41 -22.83 0.15 -4.83
CA GLU A 41 -22.26 1.30 -4.13
C GLU A 41 -22.93 1.53 -2.77
N GLY A 42 -22.13 1.81 -1.75
CA GLY A 42 -22.57 2.01 -0.37
C GLY A 42 -23.01 0.74 0.36
N VAL A 43 -22.88 -0.45 -0.26
CA VAL A 43 -23.22 -1.75 0.34
C VAL A 43 -22.06 -2.74 0.27
N SER A 44 -21.39 -2.84 -0.86
CA SER A 44 -20.31 -3.81 -1.08
C SER A 44 -19.09 -3.21 -1.78
N TRP A 45 -19.12 -1.96 -2.16
CA TRP A 45 -17.97 -1.13 -2.52
C TRP A 45 -18.30 0.34 -2.23
N TRP A 46 -17.26 1.16 -2.04
CA TRP A 46 -17.37 2.59 -1.72
C TRP A 46 -16.42 3.42 -2.57
N ARG A 47 -16.82 4.64 -2.94
CA ARG A 47 -15.97 5.58 -3.70
C ARG A 47 -14.71 5.94 -2.93
N GLU A 48 -14.80 5.91 -1.61
CA GLU A 48 -13.70 6.20 -0.68
C GLU A 48 -12.60 5.11 -0.66
N GLU A 49 -12.81 3.99 -1.36
CA GLU A 49 -11.76 3.00 -1.64
C GLU A 49 -10.61 3.64 -2.42
N LEU A 50 -10.91 4.58 -3.32
CA LEU A 50 -9.91 5.39 -3.99
C LEU A 50 -9.71 6.74 -3.27
N PRO A 51 -8.47 7.25 -3.19
CA PRO A 51 -8.22 8.56 -2.62
C PRO A 51 -8.73 9.66 -3.54
N THR A 52 -9.14 10.76 -2.92
CA THR A 52 -9.38 12.02 -3.63
C THR A 52 -8.05 12.66 -4.05
N GLU A 53 -8.10 13.59 -5.01
CA GLU A 53 -6.92 14.38 -5.38
C GLU A 53 -6.33 15.13 -4.18
N ALA A 54 -7.17 15.70 -3.34
CA ALA A 54 -6.73 16.39 -2.13
C ALA A 54 -5.99 15.47 -1.14
N GLU A 55 -6.33 14.18 -1.07
CA GLU A 55 -5.61 13.20 -0.26
C GLU A 55 -4.27 12.83 -0.88
N VAL A 56 -4.18 12.72 -2.19
CA VAL A 56 -2.92 12.50 -2.91
C VAL A 56 -1.98 13.69 -2.72
N GLN A 57 -2.48 14.93 -2.82
CA GLN A 57 -1.68 16.13 -2.59
C GLN A 57 -1.19 16.22 -1.13
N ARG A 58 -2.03 15.86 -0.16
CA ARG A 58 -1.58 15.77 1.25
C ARG A 58 -0.51 14.71 1.45
N ALA A 59 -0.61 13.59 0.73
CA ALA A 59 0.39 12.53 0.77
C ALA A 59 1.75 13.02 0.22
N ARG A 60 1.75 13.74 -0.91
CA ARG A 60 2.97 14.38 -1.44
C ARG A 60 3.57 15.36 -0.44
N ALA A 61 2.76 16.25 0.13
CA ALA A 61 3.24 17.19 1.14
C ALA A 61 3.83 16.50 2.38
N ALA A 62 3.25 15.38 2.82
CA ALA A 62 3.80 14.59 3.93
C ALA A 62 5.16 13.96 3.57
N LEU A 63 5.34 13.51 2.33
CA LEU A 63 6.60 12.97 1.83
C LEU A 63 7.67 14.07 1.65
N GLU A 64 7.28 15.25 1.21
CA GLU A 64 8.17 16.42 1.14
C GLU A 64 8.75 16.78 2.51
N CYS A 65 7.94 16.71 3.58
CA CYS A 65 8.41 16.96 4.95
C CYS A 65 9.52 16.01 5.42
N VAL A 66 9.68 14.87 4.77
CA VAL A 66 10.74 13.88 5.04
C VAL A 66 11.73 13.73 3.89
N ASN A 67 11.76 14.73 2.98
CA ASN A 67 12.62 14.77 1.80
C ASN A 67 12.47 13.52 0.92
N TRP A 68 11.25 13.03 0.73
CA TRP A 68 10.93 11.82 -0.05
C TRP A 68 11.77 10.61 0.37
N LYS A 69 11.97 10.43 1.69
CA LYS A 69 12.75 9.32 2.23
C LYS A 69 12.04 8.65 3.40
N VAL A 70 11.74 7.36 3.26
CA VAL A 70 11.13 6.51 4.28
C VAL A 70 11.82 5.16 4.33
N ASP A 71 11.62 4.40 5.41
CA ASP A 71 12.17 3.05 5.49
C ASP A 71 11.19 2.04 4.86
N ILE A 72 9.90 2.23 5.10
CA ILE A 72 8.86 1.28 4.70
C ILE A 72 7.69 2.01 4.06
N VAL A 73 7.18 1.42 2.97
CA VAL A 73 5.93 1.79 2.33
C VAL A 73 4.90 0.69 2.58
N LEU A 74 3.72 1.07 3.07
CA LEU A 74 2.57 0.18 3.26
C LEU A 74 1.41 0.65 2.39
N THR A 75 1.02 -0.17 1.43
CA THR A 75 -0.13 0.09 0.56
C THR A 75 -1.09 -1.09 0.54
N HIS A 76 -2.29 -0.90 0.01
CA HIS A 76 -3.18 -2.03 -0.24
C HIS A 76 -3.07 -2.51 -1.70
N SER A 77 -2.81 -1.62 -2.65
CA SER A 77 -2.61 -1.97 -4.06
C SER A 77 -1.15 -1.81 -4.49
N LEU A 78 -0.83 -2.18 -5.72
CA LEU A 78 0.49 -2.11 -6.37
C LEU A 78 0.62 -0.85 -7.22
N SER A 79 1.85 -0.49 -7.63
CA SER A 79 2.10 0.51 -8.66
C SER A 79 1.61 0.03 -10.02
N THR A 80 1.31 0.95 -10.92
CA THR A 80 0.81 0.65 -12.28
C THR A 80 1.72 -0.34 -13.00
N LYS A 81 3.03 -0.16 -12.96
CA LYS A 81 4.01 -1.04 -13.61
C LYS A 81 3.98 -2.45 -13.03
N ILE A 82 4.05 -2.61 -11.71
CA ILE A 82 4.05 -3.92 -11.06
C ILE A 82 2.71 -4.63 -11.29
N GLN A 83 1.59 -3.90 -11.27
CA GLN A 83 0.27 -4.43 -11.60
C GLN A 83 0.21 -4.93 -13.05
N TRP A 84 0.74 -4.16 -14.00
CA TRP A 84 0.83 -4.55 -15.41
C TRP A 84 1.68 -5.82 -15.60
N GLU A 85 2.86 -5.88 -14.99
CA GLU A 85 3.74 -7.05 -15.04
C GLU A 85 3.10 -8.29 -14.42
N LEU A 86 2.33 -8.11 -13.34
CA LEU A 86 1.65 -9.20 -12.64
C LEU A 86 0.54 -9.83 -13.47
N PHE A 87 -0.25 -9.00 -14.14
CA PHE A 87 -1.47 -9.44 -14.86
C PHE A 87 -1.30 -9.47 -16.38
N HIS A 88 -0.09 -9.22 -16.90
CA HIS A 88 0.21 -9.23 -18.34
C HIS A 88 -0.80 -8.41 -19.17
N GLY A 89 -1.24 -7.29 -18.65
CA GLY A 89 -2.22 -6.43 -19.30
C GLY A 89 -3.65 -6.97 -19.32
N MET A 90 -3.99 -7.94 -18.48
CA MET A 90 -5.39 -8.38 -18.35
C MET A 90 -6.27 -7.21 -17.91
N LEU A 91 -7.37 -6.97 -18.63
CA LEU A 91 -8.30 -5.85 -18.44
C LEU A 91 -9.01 -5.81 -17.07
N SER A 92 -8.78 -6.79 -16.21
CA SER A 92 -9.42 -6.87 -14.88
C SER A 92 -8.91 -5.84 -13.89
N TYR A 93 -7.72 -5.29 -14.12
CA TYR A 93 -7.10 -4.28 -13.26
C TYR A 93 -6.69 -3.09 -14.13
N THR A 94 -7.48 -2.03 -14.07
CA THR A 94 -7.23 -0.80 -14.83
C THR A 94 -6.37 0.16 -14.01
N GLU A 95 -5.56 0.92 -14.71
CA GLU A 95 -4.84 2.06 -14.16
C GLU A 95 -5.84 3.07 -13.59
N ASN A 96 -5.47 3.64 -12.46
CA ASN A 96 -6.27 4.66 -11.79
C ASN A 96 -5.35 5.61 -11.00
N ARG A 97 -5.91 6.72 -10.53
CA ARG A 97 -5.15 7.75 -9.78
C ARG A 97 -4.28 7.17 -8.67
N LEU A 98 -4.73 6.13 -7.98
CA LEU A 98 -3.98 5.55 -6.87
C LEU A 98 -2.77 4.75 -7.37
N THR A 99 -2.96 3.90 -8.39
CA THR A 99 -1.86 3.10 -8.97
C THR A 99 -0.84 3.99 -9.68
N ASP A 100 -1.29 5.09 -10.29
CA ASP A 100 -0.41 6.09 -10.91
C ASP A 100 0.38 6.88 -9.85
N PHE A 101 -0.26 7.23 -8.74
CA PHE A 101 0.45 7.82 -7.61
C PHE A 101 1.48 6.83 -7.01
N PHE A 102 1.15 5.55 -6.92
CA PHE A 102 2.12 4.54 -6.50
C PHE A 102 3.27 4.37 -7.49
N GLN A 103 3.03 4.55 -8.78
CA GLN A 103 4.09 4.58 -9.78
C GLN A 103 5.02 5.79 -9.58
N GLU A 104 4.47 6.97 -9.30
CA GLU A 104 5.26 8.14 -8.95
C GLU A 104 6.14 7.91 -7.70
N LEU A 105 5.59 7.23 -6.68
CA LEU A 105 6.35 6.87 -5.48
C LEU A 105 7.49 5.88 -5.81
N ASP A 106 7.21 4.86 -6.61
CA ASP A 106 8.19 3.85 -7.00
C ASP A 106 9.39 4.47 -7.73
N GLU A 107 9.15 5.51 -8.52
CA GLU A 107 10.16 6.21 -9.29
C GLU A 107 10.97 7.28 -8.51
N ASN A 108 10.34 7.90 -7.50
CA ASN A 108 10.91 9.11 -6.88
C ASN A 108 11.19 8.98 -5.38
N LEU A 109 10.59 8.00 -4.69
CA LEU A 109 10.73 7.83 -3.25
C LEU A 109 11.95 6.98 -2.90
N ASP A 110 12.81 7.46 -2.02
CA ASP A 110 13.87 6.66 -1.40
C ASP A 110 13.25 5.81 -0.28
N PHE A 111 13.06 4.52 -0.55
CA PHE A 111 12.50 3.56 0.41
C PHE A 111 13.27 2.25 0.40
N ARG A 112 13.18 1.51 1.50
CA ARG A 112 13.87 0.23 1.68
C ARG A 112 12.98 -0.95 1.35
N LEU A 113 11.73 -0.97 1.84
CA LEU A 113 10.78 -2.06 1.64
C LEU A 113 9.39 -1.52 1.36
N TRP A 114 8.69 -2.17 0.44
CA TRP A 114 7.30 -1.87 0.10
C TRP A 114 6.44 -3.12 0.25
N PHE A 115 5.49 -3.10 1.18
CA PHE A 115 4.53 -4.17 1.39
C PHE A 115 3.16 -3.76 0.86
N SER A 116 2.55 -4.65 0.07
CA SER A 116 1.22 -4.48 -0.51
C SER A 116 0.34 -5.68 -0.21
N GLY A 117 -0.97 -5.55 -0.44
CA GLY A 117 -1.97 -6.62 -0.31
C GLY A 117 -2.89 -6.70 -1.52
N HIS A 118 -4.20 -6.90 -1.32
CA HIS A 118 -5.29 -6.84 -2.29
C HIS A 118 -5.48 -8.08 -3.18
N TYR A 119 -4.43 -8.67 -3.72
CA TYR A 119 -4.51 -9.66 -4.82
C TYR A 119 -4.64 -11.11 -4.35
N HIS A 120 -4.79 -11.36 -3.06
CA HIS A 120 -5.08 -12.64 -2.43
C HIS A 120 -4.06 -13.77 -2.71
N PHE A 121 -2.81 -13.40 -2.91
CA PHE A 121 -1.66 -14.30 -2.90
C PHE A 121 -0.39 -13.56 -2.46
N SER A 122 0.62 -14.29 -2.06
CA SER A 122 1.90 -13.73 -1.62
C SER A 122 2.95 -13.89 -2.71
N LYS A 123 3.69 -12.82 -3.03
CA LYS A 123 4.76 -12.81 -4.03
C LYS A 123 5.81 -11.75 -3.67
N GLN A 124 7.06 -12.07 -3.84
CA GLN A 124 8.16 -11.11 -3.87
C GLN A 124 8.51 -10.81 -5.33
N PHE A 125 8.43 -9.53 -5.73
CA PHE A 125 8.72 -9.11 -7.10
C PHE A 125 10.21 -8.87 -7.30
N ASP A 126 10.82 -8.20 -6.34
CA ASP A 126 12.23 -7.87 -6.29
C ASP A 126 12.71 -7.78 -4.83
N GLU A 127 13.88 -7.18 -4.60
CA GLU A 127 14.46 -7.04 -3.26
C GLU A 127 13.66 -6.11 -2.33
N ARG A 128 12.80 -5.24 -2.88
CA ARG A 128 12.08 -4.19 -2.15
C ARG A 128 10.57 -4.37 -2.14
N HIS A 129 9.97 -4.96 -3.18
CA HIS A 129 8.52 -5.06 -3.35
C HIS A 129 8.00 -6.44 -2.99
N VAL A 130 7.10 -6.48 -2.00
CA VAL A 130 6.54 -7.72 -1.45
C VAL A 130 5.03 -7.61 -1.35
N LEU A 131 4.35 -8.51 -2.03
CA LEU A 131 2.91 -8.71 -1.92
C LEU A 131 2.63 -9.74 -0.83
N LEU A 132 1.77 -9.41 0.12
CA LEU A 132 1.42 -10.23 1.27
C LEU A 132 -0.08 -10.58 1.27
N TYR A 133 -0.40 -11.81 1.57
CA TYR A 133 -1.76 -12.29 1.76
C TYR A 133 -1.88 -13.17 3.01
N ASP A 134 -1.23 -14.32 3.02
CA ASP A 134 -1.31 -15.35 4.06
C ASP A 134 0.03 -15.52 4.80
N THR A 135 0.86 -14.50 4.78
CA THR A 135 2.21 -14.54 5.35
C THR A 135 2.40 -13.43 6.36
N ILE A 136 2.94 -13.76 7.53
CA ILE A 136 3.43 -12.78 8.51
C ILE A 136 4.93 -12.58 8.29
N VAL A 137 5.37 -11.34 8.22
CA VAL A 137 6.77 -10.98 8.11
C VAL A 137 7.25 -10.23 9.34
N GLN A 138 8.47 -10.46 9.74
CA GLN A 138 9.16 -9.68 10.76
C GLN A 138 10.23 -8.83 10.09
N LEU A 139 10.24 -7.53 10.39
CA LEU A 139 11.29 -6.62 9.96
C LEU A 139 12.61 -6.96 10.67
N THR A 140 13.72 -6.83 9.96
CA THR A 140 15.08 -7.04 10.46
C THR A 140 15.97 -5.90 9.98
N GLU A 141 17.16 -5.74 10.55
CA GLU A 141 18.14 -4.74 10.09
C GLU A 141 18.49 -4.91 8.60
N GLY A 142 18.60 -6.16 8.11
CA GLY A 142 18.93 -6.48 6.72
C GLY A 142 17.73 -6.59 5.76
N GLY A 143 16.49 -6.40 6.22
CA GLY A 143 15.30 -6.58 5.36
C GLY A 143 14.11 -7.10 6.14
N PHE A 144 13.62 -8.29 5.80
CA PHE A 144 12.55 -8.98 6.51
C PHE A 144 12.75 -10.49 6.46
N ARG A 145 12.11 -11.19 7.38
CA ARG A 145 11.99 -12.67 7.34
C ARG A 145 10.53 -13.07 7.43
N LYS A 146 10.15 -14.13 6.72
CA LYS A 146 8.83 -14.75 6.87
C LYS A 146 8.80 -15.50 8.19
N CYS A 147 7.82 -15.23 9.06
CA CYS A 147 7.69 -15.87 10.36
C CYS A 147 6.77 -17.08 10.32
N PHE A 148 5.61 -16.94 9.69
CA PHE A 148 4.63 -18.01 9.56
C PHE A 148 3.84 -17.83 8.26
N PRO A 149 3.59 -18.90 7.47
CA PRO A 149 2.40 -18.94 6.65
C PRO A 149 1.20 -19.00 7.60
N VAL A 150 0.17 -18.22 7.35
CA VAL A 150 -1.12 -18.41 8.03
C VAL A 150 -1.70 -19.70 7.46
N GLU A 151 -1.66 -20.79 8.22
CA GLU A 151 -2.32 -22.04 7.81
C GLU A 151 -3.81 -21.75 7.63
N LYS A 152 -4.36 -22.20 6.48
CA LYS A 152 -5.78 -22.04 6.13
C LYS A 152 -6.62 -23.09 6.81
#